data_94a25e62854909c2eedbe028882e6f71
#
_entry.id   94a25e62854909c2eedbe028882e6f71
#
_cell.length_a   1.000
_cell.length_b   1.000
_cell.length_c   1.000
_cell.angle_alpha   90.00
_cell.angle_beta   90.00
_cell.angle_gamma   90.00
#
_symmetry.space_group_name_H-M   'P 1'
#
loop_
_entity.id
_entity.type
_entity.pdbx_description
1 polymer ?
#
loop_
_entity_poly.entity_id
_entity_poly.type
_entity_poly.pdbx_seq_one_letter_code
_entity_poly.pdbx_strand_id
1 'polypeptide(L)'
;MTDSPIPKKRQKTKRLFLALLPDQTVVEQLARLQKDIPGRKTPRENLHLTLAFLGNQPVSAISGLTDFLDHTEFAPFRLSLDKTGYFPKIRLSWIGPTRIPEALDKLHETTRQFLIPAYIENKKETFRPHITLARQSVLPDIKIDAPIIWQVNRFARMQSVLNPDPGGHPGYHILHEIAASVPH
;
A
#
# COMPACT_ATOMS: atom_id res chain seq x y z
N MET A 1 29.97 -33.87 28.11
CA MET A 1 29.68 -33.59 26.68
C MET A 1 28.70 -32.47 26.63
N THR A 2 29.17 -31.25 26.40
CA THR A 2 28.35 -30.05 26.35
C THR A 2 27.87 -29.89 24.91
N ASP A 3 26.58 -30.12 24.73
CA ASP A 3 25.91 -29.93 23.45
C ASP A 3 25.74 -28.42 23.26
N SER A 4 26.57 -27.79 22.43
CA SER A 4 26.46 -26.37 22.09
C SER A 4 25.31 -26.20 21.10
N PRO A 5 24.37 -25.29 21.37
CA PRO A 5 23.24 -25.09 20.46
C PRO A 5 23.75 -24.54 19.12
N ILE A 6 23.45 -25.27 18.05
CA ILE A 6 23.73 -24.85 16.67
C ILE A 6 23.07 -23.48 16.43
N PRO A 7 23.80 -22.43 16.01
CA PRO A 7 23.20 -21.13 15.76
C PRO A 7 22.18 -21.24 14.63
N LYS A 8 20.89 -20.99 14.94
CA LYS A 8 19.84 -20.92 13.92
C LYS A 8 20.23 -19.87 12.89
N LYS A 9 20.53 -20.29 11.65
CA LYS A 9 20.79 -19.41 10.52
C LYS A 9 19.67 -18.37 10.48
N ARG A 10 19.97 -17.08 10.65
CA ARG A 10 19.00 -15.99 10.54
C ARG A 10 18.37 -16.05 9.15
N GLN A 11 17.11 -16.43 9.09
CA GLN A 11 16.37 -16.51 7.83
C GLN A 11 16.27 -15.09 7.23
N LYS A 12 16.69 -14.94 5.97
CA LYS A 12 16.56 -13.66 5.27
C LYS A 12 15.08 -13.29 5.15
N THR A 13 14.73 -12.11 5.60
CA THR A 13 13.36 -11.58 5.53
C THR A 13 13.29 -10.37 4.63
N LYS A 14 12.12 -10.12 4.05
CA LYS A 14 11.79 -8.91 3.30
C LYS A 14 10.55 -8.26 3.91
N ARG A 15 10.56 -6.95 4.05
CA ARG A 15 9.38 -6.20 4.49
C ARG A 15 8.48 -5.95 3.29
N LEU A 16 7.31 -6.58 3.30
CA LEU A 16 6.40 -6.65 2.17
C LEU A 16 5.06 -5.98 2.45
N PHE A 17 4.41 -5.53 1.39
CA PHE A 17 3.02 -5.07 1.39
C PHE A 17 2.39 -5.28 0.02
N LEU A 18 1.06 -5.32 -0.03
CA LEU A 18 0.26 -5.38 -1.24
C LEU A 18 -0.40 -4.03 -1.49
N ALA A 19 -0.33 -3.53 -2.72
CA ALA A 19 -0.77 -2.19 -3.05
C ALA A 19 -1.34 -2.06 -4.46
N LEU A 20 -2.22 -1.08 -4.63
CA LEU A 20 -2.65 -0.58 -5.93
C LEU A 20 -1.74 0.58 -6.34
N LEU A 21 -1.34 0.59 -7.61
CA LEU A 21 -0.40 1.56 -8.16
C LEU A 21 -1.11 2.52 -9.10
N PRO A 22 -1.04 3.85 -8.84
CA PRO A 22 -1.61 4.84 -9.73
C PRO A 22 -0.82 4.95 -11.05
N ASP A 23 -1.52 5.34 -12.10
CA ASP A 23 -0.90 5.73 -13.35
C ASP A 23 -0.22 7.10 -13.27
N GLN A 24 0.54 7.45 -14.30
CA GLN A 24 1.30 8.70 -14.33
C GLN A 24 0.41 9.94 -14.20
N THR A 25 -0.78 9.93 -14.80
CA THR A 25 -1.72 11.06 -14.75
C THR A 25 -2.20 11.31 -13.33
N VAL A 26 -2.55 10.26 -12.61
CA VAL A 26 -2.95 10.33 -11.19
C VAL A 26 -1.78 10.77 -10.33
N VAL A 27 -0.59 10.22 -10.54
CA VAL A 27 0.64 10.63 -9.83
C VAL A 27 0.90 12.13 -9.98
N GLU A 28 0.75 12.68 -11.18
CA GLU A 28 0.94 14.12 -11.41
C GLU A 28 -0.09 14.99 -10.71
N GLN A 29 -1.36 14.56 -10.67
CA GLN A 29 -2.42 15.27 -9.95
C GLN A 29 -2.15 15.24 -8.43
N LEU A 30 -1.75 14.09 -7.90
CA LEU A 30 -1.36 13.94 -6.48
C LEU A 30 -0.15 14.81 -6.13
N ALA A 31 0.85 14.87 -7.01
CA ALA A 31 2.03 15.70 -6.81
C ALA A 31 1.72 17.22 -6.83
N ARG A 32 0.71 17.64 -7.61
CA ARG A 32 0.22 19.02 -7.56
C ARG A 32 -0.43 19.32 -6.22
N LEU A 33 -1.32 18.43 -5.77
CA LEU A 33 -2.01 18.56 -4.48
C LEU A 33 -1.01 18.59 -3.31
N GLN A 34 0.05 17.80 -3.36
CA GLN A 34 1.09 17.76 -2.32
C GLN A 34 1.77 19.13 -2.09
N LYS A 35 1.78 20.04 -3.08
CA LYS A 35 2.42 21.35 -2.92
C LYS A 35 1.86 22.15 -1.76
N ASP A 36 0.55 22.02 -1.54
CA ASP A 36 -0.20 22.77 -0.53
C ASP A 36 -0.30 22.03 0.83
N ILE A 37 0.26 20.82 0.92
CA ILE A 37 0.23 20.00 2.14
C ILE A 37 1.55 20.18 2.90
N PRO A 38 1.52 20.60 4.17
CA PRO A 38 2.74 20.70 4.99
C PRO A 38 3.40 19.36 5.24
N GLY A 39 4.70 19.39 5.56
CA GLY A 39 5.48 18.22 5.95
C GLY A 39 6.30 17.62 4.82
N ARG A 40 6.86 16.45 5.08
CA ARG A 40 7.73 15.72 4.15
C ARG A 40 6.89 14.95 3.14
N LYS A 41 6.93 15.38 1.89
CA LYS A 41 6.12 14.81 0.80
C LYS A 41 6.52 13.36 0.51
N THR A 42 5.52 12.51 0.23
CA THR A 42 5.80 11.19 -0.32
C THR A 42 6.38 11.33 -1.73
N PRO A 43 7.53 10.72 -2.04
CA PRO A 43 8.06 10.71 -3.41
C PRO A 43 7.04 10.16 -4.41
N ARG A 44 7.08 10.64 -5.65
CA ARG A 44 6.11 10.25 -6.69
C ARG A 44 6.08 8.74 -6.92
N GLU A 45 7.26 8.12 -6.97
CA GLU A 45 7.45 6.68 -7.13
C GLU A 45 6.93 5.84 -5.95
N ASN A 46 6.69 6.49 -4.81
CA ASN A 46 6.19 5.85 -3.60
C ASN A 46 4.68 6.06 -3.38
N LEU A 47 4.00 6.80 -4.27
CA LEU A 47 2.56 7.00 -4.18
C LEU A 47 1.81 5.71 -4.50
N HIS A 48 1.04 5.21 -3.57
CA HIS A 48 0.27 3.97 -3.69
C HIS A 48 -0.87 3.92 -2.69
N LEU A 49 -1.84 3.02 -2.93
CA LEU A 49 -2.87 2.67 -1.97
C LEU A 49 -2.58 1.26 -1.43
N THR A 50 -2.27 1.17 -0.15
CA THR A 50 -2.00 -0.13 0.49
C THR A 50 -3.30 -0.90 0.71
N LEU A 51 -3.34 -2.16 0.26
CA LEU A 51 -4.40 -3.11 0.58
C LEU A 51 -4.07 -3.93 1.83
N ALA A 52 -2.81 -4.34 2.00
CA ALA A 52 -2.38 -5.10 3.16
C ALA A 52 -0.89 -4.90 3.47
N PHE A 53 -0.56 -4.69 4.74
CA PHE A 53 0.81 -4.75 5.23
C PHE A 53 1.14 -6.17 5.68
N LEU A 54 2.21 -6.74 5.14
CA LEU A 54 2.66 -8.10 5.45
C LEU A 54 3.79 -8.12 6.49
N GLY A 55 4.43 -6.98 6.71
CA GLY A 55 5.58 -6.90 7.60
C GLY A 55 6.80 -7.67 7.07
N ASN A 56 7.65 -8.14 7.98
CA ASN A 56 8.83 -8.93 7.62
C ASN A 56 8.44 -10.37 7.32
N GLN A 57 8.61 -10.78 6.07
CA GLN A 57 8.28 -12.12 5.60
C GLN A 57 9.53 -12.89 5.23
N PRO A 58 9.60 -14.19 5.53
CA PRO A 58 10.68 -15.03 5.07
C PRO A 58 10.67 -15.13 3.54
N VAL A 59 11.83 -15.24 2.93
CA VAL A 59 11.95 -15.37 1.46
C VAL A 59 11.17 -16.57 0.94
N SER A 60 11.01 -17.64 1.74
CA SER A 60 10.20 -18.80 1.41
C SER A 60 8.70 -18.52 1.24
N ALA A 61 8.17 -17.46 1.83
CA ALA A 61 6.76 -17.06 1.68
C ALA A 61 6.49 -16.31 0.36
N ILE A 62 7.53 -15.92 -0.37
CA ILE A 62 7.40 -15.07 -1.56
C ILE A 62 6.69 -15.78 -2.71
N SER A 63 6.96 -17.08 -2.92
CA SER A 63 6.31 -17.86 -3.98
C SER A 63 4.80 -17.93 -3.79
N GLY A 64 4.32 -18.25 -2.59
CA GLY A 64 2.88 -18.28 -2.31
C GLY A 64 2.18 -16.92 -2.52
N LEU A 65 2.88 -15.81 -2.24
CA LEU A 65 2.36 -14.48 -2.52
C LEU A 65 2.36 -14.15 -4.02
N THR A 66 3.31 -14.68 -4.79
CA THR A 66 3.32 -14.57 -6.25
C THR A 66 2.15 -15.35 -6.84
N ASP A 67 2.00 -16.61 -6.43
CA ASP A 67 0.91 -17.47 -6.88
C ASP A 67 -0.46 -16.86 -6.56
N PHE A 68 -0.62 -16.26 -5.38
CA PHE A 68 -1.84 -15.53 -5.03
C PHE A 68 -2.13 -14.38 -6.00
N LEU A 69 -1.14 -13.54 -6.30
CA LEU A 69 -1.31 -12.45 -7.25
C LEU A 69 -1.68 -12.98 -8.64
N ASP A 70 -0.95 -13.98 -9.14
CA ASP A 70 -1.16 -14.54 -10.48
C ASP A 70 -2.56 -15.17 -10.66
N HIS A 71 -3.17 -15.63 -9.56
CA HIS A 71 -4.54 -16.16 -9.55
C HIS A 71 -5.60 -15.13 -9.09
N THR A 72 -5.18 -13.90 -8.78
CA THR A 72 -6.12 -12.84 -8.42
C THR A 72 -6.64 -12.16 -9.67
N GLU A 73 -7.93 -12.33 -9.92
CA GLU A 73 -8.64 -11.64 -10.99
C GLU A 73 -9.41 -10.46 -10.43
N PHE A 74 -9.30 -9.30 -11.05
CA PHE A 74 -10.12 -8.13 -10.77
C PHE A 74 -10.37 -7.33 -12.05
N ALA A 75 -11.57 -6.83 -12.22
CA ALA A 75 -11.87 -5.90 -13.31
C ALA A 75 -11.34 -4.51 -12.97
N PRO A 76 -10.92 -3.71 -13.96
CA PRO A 76 -10.56 -2.32 -13.71
C PRO A 76 -11.77 -1.58 -13.13
N PHE A 77 -11.53 -0.73 -12.12
CA PHE A 77 -12.58 0.05 -11.50
C PHE A 77 -12.17 1.49 -11.27
N ARG A 78 -13.18 2.35 -11.21
CA ARG A 78 -13.00 3.78 -10.96
C ARG A 78 -12.96 4.06 -9.46
N LEU A 79 -11.91 4.74 -9.00
CA LEU A 79 -11.76 5.24 -7.65
C LEU A 79 -11.74 6.77 -7.66
N SER A 80 -12.60 7.39 -6.87
CA SER A 80 -12.66 8.84 -6.69
C SER A 80 -11.89 9.23 -5.44
N LEU A 81 -10.78 9.95 -5.59
CA LEU A 81 -10.02 10.49 -4.47
C LEU A 81 -10.52 11.92 -4.22
N ASP A 82 -11.41 12.08 -3.28
CA ASP A 82 -12.21 13.29 -3.06
C ASP A 82 -12.16 13.82 -1.63
N LYS A 83 -11.37 13.16 -0.75
CA LYS A 83 -11.27 13.53 0.66
C LYS A 83 -9.83 13.47 1.13
N THR A 84 -9.34 14.56 1.70
CA THR A 84 -8.10 14.57 2.48
C THR A 84 -8.38 14.25 3.95
N GLY A 85 -7.37 13.76 4.63
CA GLY A 85 -7.45 13.49 6.05
C GLY A 85 -6.08 13.37 6.70
N TYR A 86 -6.09 13.03 7.99
CA TYR A 86 -4.91 13.03 8.81
C TYR A 86 -4.95 11.93 9.87
N PHE A 87 -3.83 11.25 10.06
CA PHE A 87 -3.62 10.31 11.15
C PHE A 87 -2.69 10.96 12.20
N PRO A 88 -3.26 11.50 13.30
CA PRO A 88 -2.49 12.32 14.25
C PRO A 88 -1.38 11.56 14.96
N LYS A 89 -1.60 10.28 15.31
CA LYS A 89 -0.60 9.45 16.02
C LYS A 89 0.71 9.29 15.25
N ILE A 90 0.65 9.25 13.93
CA ILE A 90 1.80 9.04 13.04
C ILE A 90 2.10 10.28 12.18
N ARG A 91 1.38 11.38 12.41
CA ARG A 91 1.53 12.68 11.74
C ARG A 91 1.57 12.53 10.22
N LEU A 92 0.56 11.84 9.68
CA LEU A 92 0.47 11.47 8.27
C LEU A 92 -0.77 12.11 7.63
N SER A 93 -0.57 12.89 6.56
CA SER A 93 -1.64 13.43 5.72
C SER A 93 -1.87 12.53 4.51
N TRP A 94 -3.11 12.34 4.14
CA TRP A 94 -3.53 11.41 3.11
C TRP A 94 -4.68 11.95 2.26
N ILE A 95 -4.91 11.33 1.10
CA ILE A 95 -6.10 11.45 0.30
C ILE A 95 -6.74 10.08 0.11
N GLY A 96 -8.05 10.02 0.05
CA GLY A 96 -8.81 8.79 -0.16
C GLY A 96 -10.21 9.06 -0.67
N PRO A 97 -11.01 8.01 -0.86
CA PRO A 97 -12.38 8.14 -1.27
C PRO A 97 -13.30 8.44 -0.08
N THR A 98 -14.31 9.28 -0.27
CA THR A 98 -15.43 9.39 0.67
C THR A 98 -16.28 8.12 0.64
N ARG A 99 -16.46 7.55 -0.55
CA ARG A 99 -17.20 6.30 -0.75
C ARG A 99 -16.28 5.23 -1.32
N ILE A 100 -16.17 4.11 -0.62
CA ILE A 100 -15.38 2.95 -1.07
C ILE A 100 -16.20 2.22 -2.17
N PRO A 101 -15.66 2.06 -3.39
CA PRO A 101 -16.33 1.25 -4.41
C PRO A 101 -16.39 -0.22 -4.00
N GLU A 102 -17.46 -0.92 -4.36
CA GLU A 102 -17.63 -2.34 -4.08
C GLU A 102 -16.46 -3.19 -4.60
N ALA A 103 -15.96 -2.86 -5.79
CA ALA A 103 -14.82 -3.55 -6.39
C ALA A 103 -13.54 -3.44 -5.54
N LEU A 104 -13.30 -2.28 -4.91
CA LEU A 104 -12.17 -2.09 -4.00
C LEU A 104 -12.37 -2.88 -2.70
N ASP A 105 -13.57 -2.84 -2.14
CA ASP A 105 -13.90 -3.57 -0.92
C ASP A 105 -13.76 -5.09 -1.13
N LYS A 106 -14.27 -5.59 -2.25
CA LYS A 106 -14.14 -6.99 -2.65
C LYS A 106 -12.68 -7.42 -2.84
N LEU A 107 -11.87 -6.61 -3.51
CA LEU A 107 -10.45 -6.90 -3.70
C LEU A 107 -9.69 -6.92 -2.37
N HIS A 108 -9.99 -5.97 -1.48
CA HIS A 108 -9.45 -5.93 -0.13
C HIS A 108 -9.85 -7.18 0.67
N GLU A 109 -11.12 -7.58 0.63
CA GLU A 109 -11.61 -8.76 1.35
C GLU A 109 -10.99 -10.05 0.81
N THR A 110 -10.87 -10.21 -0.51
CA THR A 110 -10.16 -11.35 -1.14
C THR A 110 -8.71 -11.42 -0.66
N THR A 111 -8.02 -10.28 -0.62
CA THR A 111 -6.65 -10.18 -0.12
C THR A 111 -6.57 -10.57 1.35
N ARG A 112 -7.49 -10.08 2.17
CA ARG A 112 -7.57 -10.37 3.60
C ARG A 112 -7.83 -11.85 3.87
N GLN A 113 -8.75 -12.47 3.15
CA GLN A 113 -9.08 -13.90 3.29
C GLN A 113 -7.90 -14.80 2.94
N PHE A 114 -7.12 -14.44 1.93
CA PHE A 114 -5.89 -15.15 1.61
C PHE A 114 -4.83 -15.03 2.74
N LEU A 115 -4.72 -13.84 3.34
CA LEU A 115 -3.69 -13.55 4.33
C LEU A 115 -4.01 -14.05 5.74
N ILE A 116 -5.28 -14.20 6.12
CA ILE A 116 -5.71 -14.64 7.45
C ILE A 116 -5.03 -15.95 7.88
N PRO A 117 -5.00 -17.03 7.09
CA PRO A 117 -4.36 -18.29 7.48
C PRO A 117 -2.86 -18.18 7.68
N ALA A 118 -2.22 -17.23 6.98
CA ALA A 118 -0.76 -17.07 6.99
C ALA A 118 -0.27 -16.04 8.02
N TYR A 119 -1.14 -15.10 8.46
CA TYR A 119 -0.75 -13.89 9.18
C TYR A 119 -1.74 -13.52 10.29
N ILE A 120 -2.26 -14.50 11.01
CA ILE A 120 -3.26 -14.29 12.06
C ILE A 120 -2.82 -13.19 13.03
N GLU A 121 -3.22 -11.98 12.76
CA GLU A 121 -3.52 -11.03 13.81
C GLU A 121 -4.96 -10.60 13.66
N ASN A 122 -5.77 -11.02 14.63
CA ASN A 122 -7.20 -10.71 14.78
C ASN A 122 -7.45 -9.23 15.06
N LYS A 123 -6.94 -8.33 14.23
CA LYS A 123 -7.37 -6.94 14.29
C LYS A 123 -8.47 -6.74 13.28
N LYS A 124 -9.70 -6.58 13.78
CA LYS A 124 -10.79 -5.95 13.05
C LYS A 124 -10.43 -4.49 12.79
N GLU A 125 -9.39 -4.26 12.00
CA GLU A 125 -9.07 -2.91 11.54
C GLU A 125 -10.07 -2.53 10.47
N THR A 126 -10.75 -1.42 10.69
CA THR A 126 -11.62 -0.84 9.66
C THR A 126 -10.75 -0.47 8.47
N PHE A 127 -11.05 -1.01 7.30
CA PHE A 127 -10.36 -0.66 6.06
C PHE A 127 -10.57 0.83 5.75
N ARG A 128 -9.48 1.57 5.65
CA ARG A 128 -9.46 2.99 5.32
C ARG A 128 -8.54 3.20 4.12
N PRO A 129 -9.06 3.01 2.90
CA PRO A 129 -8.25 3.17 1.69
C PRO A 129 -7.75 4.62 1.57
N HIS A 130 -6.43 4.76 1.42
CA HIS A 130 -5.80 6.07 1.31
C HIS A 130 -4.46 6.00 0.59
N ILE A 131 -4.07 7.11 0.00
CA ILE A 131 -2.72 7.38 -0.50
C ILE A 131 -2.05 8.37 0.45
N THR A 132 -0.91 8.02 0.99
CA THR A 132 -0.12 8.91 1.84
C THR A 132 0.46 10.06 1.02
N LEU A 133 0.15 11.30 1.38
CA LEU A 133 0.65 12.51 0.70
C LEU A 133 1.88 13.08 1.38
N ALA A 134 1.90 13.14 2.72
CA ALA A 134 3.03 13.65 3.48
C ALA A 134 3.12 13.00 4.87
N ARG A 135 4.34 12.93 5.38
CA ARG A 135 4.65 12.55 6.77
C ARG A 135 5.19 13.75 7.53
N GLN A 136 5.27 13.65 8.88
CA GLN A 136 5.61 14.81 9.73
C GLN A 136 4.75 16.03 9.37
N SER A 137 3.48 15.76 9.08
CA SER A 137 2.50 16.71 8.58
C SER A 137 1.53 17.17 9.68
N VAL A 138 0.54 17.93 9.27
CA VAL A 138 -0.62 18.37 10.07
C VAL A 138 -1.89 18.05 9.31
N LEU A 139 -3.05 18.24 9.92
CA LEU A 139 -4.32 18.14 9.22
C LEU A 139 -4.32 19.11 8.03
N PRO A 140 -4.48 18.63 6.78
CA PRO A 140 -4.53 19.53 5.63
C PRO A 140 -5.76 20.41 5.68
N ASP A 141 -5.56 21.71 5.50
CA ASP A 141 -6.65 22.67 5.28
C ASP A 141 -6.84 22.88 3.77
N ILE A 142 -7.26 21.82 3.11
CA ILE A 142 -7.44 21.80 1.66
C ILE A 142 -8.81 21.27 1.34
N LYS A 143 -9.56 22.02 0.54
CA LYS A 143 -10.81 21.57 -0.05
C LYS A 143 -10.52 20.95 -1.41
N ILE A 144 -11.05 19.76 -1.63
CA ILE A 144 -11.00 19.10 -2.94
C ILE A 144 -12.21 19.56 -3.75
N ASP A 145 -12.01 20.53 -4.63
CA ASP A 145 -13.08 21.07 -5.48
C ASP A 145 -13.48 20.09 -6.59
N ALA A 146 -12.53 19.34 -7.11
CA ALA A 146 -12.76 18.30 -8.08
C ALA A 146 -11.99 17.02 -7.68
N PRO A 147 -12.65 15.85 -7.66
CA PRO A 147 -11.99 14.61 -7.29
C PRO A 147 -10.91 14.23 -8.29
N ILE A 148 -9.82 13.63 -7.81
CA ILE A 148 -8.86 12.94 -8.66
C ILE A 148 -9.47 11.58 -9.01
N ILE A 149 -9.73 11.37 -10.30
CA ILE A 149 -10.31 10.12 -10.78
C ILE A 149 -9.18 9.18 -11.19
N TRP A 150 -9.16 8.02 -10.55
CA TRP A 150 -8.18 6.98 -10.80
C TRP A 150 -8.87 5.73 -11.35
N GLN A 151 -8.49 5.33 -12.56
CA GLN A 151 -8.86 4.04 -13.12
C GLN A 151 -7.88 3.00 -12.59
N VAL A 152 -8.30 2.28 -11.54
CA VAL A 152 -7.46 1.26 -10.91
C VAL A 152 -7.36 0.04 -11.82
N ASN A 153 -6.14 -0.31 -12.21
CA ASN A 153 -5.85 -1.42 -13.10
C ASN A 153 -4.52 -2.14 -12.80
N ARG A 154 -3.84 -1.76 -11.70
CA ARG A 154 -2.55 -2.35 -11.33
C ARG A 154 -2.53 -2.73 -9.85
N PHE A 155 -2.23 -4.00 -9.59
CA PHE A 155 -2.10 -4.56 -8.24
C PHE A 155 -0.73 -5.20 -8.09
N ALA A 156 0.01 -4.86 -7.04
CA ALA A 156 1.40 -5.25 -6.89
C ALA A 156 1.77 -5.72 -5.49
N ARG A 157 2.75 -6.62 -5.45
CA ARG A 157 3.53 -6.92 -4.26
C ARG A 157 4.75 -6.03 -4.24
N MET A 158 4.89 -5.28 -3.16
CA MET A 158 5.92 -4.30 -2.95
C MET A 158 6.86 -4.71 -1.83
N GLN A 159 8.12 -4.36 -1.95
CA GLN A 159 9.10 -4.42 -0.87
C GLN A 159 9.39 -3.01 -0.36
N SER A 160 9.40 -2.83 0.96
CA SER A 160 9.90 -1.64 1.62
C SER A 160 11.34 -1.88 2.07
N VAL A 161 12.26 -1.06 1.60
CA VAL A 161 13.64 -1.03 2.04
C VAL A 161 13.86 0.24 2.85
N LEU A 162 14.25 0.10 4.11
CA LEU A 162 14.52 1.25 4.97
C LEU A 162 15.72 2.03 4.43
N ASN A 163 15.57 3.34 4.32
CA ASN A 163 16.68 4.22 4.03
C ASN A 163 17.49 4.41 5.34
N PRO A 164 18.81 4.18 5.33
CA PRO A 164 19.65 4.39 6.50
C PRO A 164 19.79 5.88 6.87
N ASP A 165 19.51 6.80 5.95
CA ASP A 165 19.63 8.23 6.20
C ASP A 165 18.54 8.71 7.17
N PRO A 166 18.90 9.44 8.25
CA PRO A 166 17.93 10.02 9.17
C PRO A 166 16.93 10.91 8.42
N GLY A 167 15.66 10.57 8.49
CA GLY A 167 14.60 11.28 7.79
C GLY A 167 14.44 10.91 6.31
N GLY A 168 15.20 9.98 5.78
CA GLY A 168 15.04 9.45 4.43
C GLY A 168 13.69 8.73 4.24
N HIS A 169 13.17 8.78 3.00
CA HIS A 169 12.01 7.96 2.65
C HIS A 169 12.46 6.51 2.43
N PRO A 170 11.64 5.53 2.84
CA PRO A 170 11.91 4.15 2.44
C PRO A 170 11.89 4.03 0.91
N GLY A 171 12.78 3.22 0.36
CA GLY A 171 12.68 2.79 -1.03
C GLY A 171 11.57 1.75 -1.17
N TYR A 172 10.70 1.92 -2.17
CA TYR A 172 9.67 0.94 -2.51
C TYR A 172 9.99 0.31 -3.85
N HIS A 173 10.02 -1.03 -3.87
CA HIS A 173 10.36 -1.79 -5.07
C HIS A 173 9.20 -2.71 -5.42
N ILE A 174 8.76 -2.65 -6.67
CA ILE A 174 7.79 -3.61 -7.21
C ILE A 174 8.51 -4.94 -7.39
N LEU A 175 8.04 -5.97 -6.68
CA LEU A 175 8.58 -7.33 -6.81
C LEU A 175 7.78 -8.18 -7.78
N HIS A 176 6.48 -7.91 -7.86
CA HIS A 176 5.55 -8.58 -8.76
C HIS A 176 4.31 -7.72 -8.96
N GLU A 177 3.76 -7.72 -10.16
CA GLU A 177 2.62 -6.90 -10.51
C GLU A 177 1.70 -7.65 -11.46
N ILE A 178 0.40 -7.49 -11.27
CA ILE A 178 -0.63 -7.93 -12.19
C ILE A 178 -1.46 -6.75 -12.69
N ALA A 179 -1.93 -6.85 -13.92
CA ALA A 179 -2.91 -5.92 -14.48
C ALA A 179 -4.32 -6.44 -14.25
N ALA A 180 -5.28 -5.51 -14.16
CA ALA A 180 -6.70 -5.86 -14.17
C ALA A 180 -7.05 -6.58 -15.48
N SER A 181 -7.87 -7.61 -15.37
CA SER A 181 -8.40 -8.35 -16.51
C SER A 181 -9.87 -7.99 -16.74
N VAL A 182 -10.26 -7.80 -17.99
CA VAL A 182 -11.68 -7.70 -18.34
C VAL A 182 -12.22 -9.13 -18.37
N PRO A 183 -13.25 -9.48 -17.59
CA PRO A 183 -13.89 -10.79 -17.73
C PRO A 183 -14.35 -11.00 -19.16
N HIS A 184 -14.01 -12.12 -19.76
CA HIS A 184 -14.49 -12.52 -21.06
C HIS A 184 -15.96 -12.93 -21.01
#